data_b2b25ec38e0e8d46479733832281e5fd
#
_entry.id   b2b25ec38e0e8d46479733832281e5fd
#
_cell.length_a   1.000
_cell.length_b   1.000
_cell.length_c   1.000
_cell.angle_alpha   90.00
_cell.angle_beta   90.00
_cell.angle_gamma   90.00
#
_symmetry.space_group_name_H-M   'P 1'
#
loop_
_entity.id
_entity.type
_entity.pdbx_description
1 polymer ?
#
loop_
_entity_poly.entity_id
_entity_poly.type
_entity_poly.pdbx_seq_one_letter_code
_entity_poly.pdbx_strand_id
1 'polypeptide(L)'
;MADRSTDERAPSAETTEAPDVAGLQAENASLQDRLLRTLADAENVRRRAERAAQDARNYAVADLARELLTVVDNLRRAIEAAEDRAGDAAGNASLVEGIRAIERSLMTMLERFGVRRLEARGAPFDPTRHEAMIEVDDPERAPGSVVDVMEEGYTIHDRLLRPARVSVTRSRPATVAAEGSASPEDRGSGPNRGE
;
A
#
# COMPACT_ATOMS: atom_id res chain seq x y z
N MET A 1 11.37 56.22 -96.72
CA MET A 1 10.17 56.40 -95.93
C MET A 1 10.16 55.30 -94.88
N ALA A 2 10.60 55.59 -93.66
CA ALA A 2 10.79 54.72 -92.56
C ALA A 2 9.57 54.75 -91.64
N ASP A 3 8.98 53.60 -91.44
CA ASP A 3 7.94 53.44 -90.42
C ASP A 3 8.58 52.71 -89.23
N ARG A 4 8.64 53.37 -88.07
CA ARG A 4 9.10 52.86 -86.80
C ARG A 4 7.89 52.51 -86.00
N SER A 5 7.56 51.22 -85.94
CA SER A 5 6.63 50.67 -84.96
C SER A 5 7.37 50.52 -83.63
N THR A 6 7.01 51.38 -82.67
CA THR A 6 7.48 51.32 -81.30
C THR A 6 6.67 50.23 -80.54
N ASP A 7 7.28 49.14 -80.28
CA ASP A 7 6.71 48.10 -79.42
C ASP A 7 6.89 48.53 -77.96
N GLU A 8 5.81 49.07 -77.40
CA GLU A 8 5.71 49.52 -76.01
C GLU A 8 5.23 48.37 -75.15
N ARG A 9 6.22 47.54 -74.67
CA ARG A 9 5.99 46.45 -73.73
C ARG A 9 5.72 47.06 -72.37
N ALA A 10 4.47 47.07 -71.93
CA ALA A 10 4.07 47.40 -70.57
C ALA A 10 4.70 46.48 -69.56
N PRO A 11 5.20 46.98 -68.41
CA PRO A 11 5.74 46.12 -67.37
C PRO A 11 4.58 45.32 -66.70
N SER A 12 4.74 44.00 -66.69
CA SER A 12 3.85 43.11 -65.93
C SER A 12 3.84 43.56 -64.46
N ALA A 13 2.73 44.03 -63.98
CA ALA A 13 2.51 44.25 -62.52
C ALA A 13 2.64 42.92 -61.79
N GLU A 14 3.74 42.73 -61.07
CA GLU A 14 3.82 41.71 -60.06
C GLU A 14 2.72 41.98 -59.05
N THR A 15 1.68 41.15 -59.09
CA THR A 15 0.63 41.12 -58.07
C THR A 15 1.29 40.62 -56.79
N THR A 16 1.73 41.52 -55.94
CA THR A 16 2.13 41.23 -54.59
C THR A 16 0.87 40.73 -53.86
N GLU A 17 0.66 39.42 -53.77
CA GLU A 17 -0.40 38.86 -52.95
C GLU A 17 -0.25 39.40 -51.53
N ALA A 18 -1.30 40.08 -51.07
CA ALA A 18 -1.35 40.57 -49.70
C ALA A 18 -1.21 39.37 -48.76
N PRO A 19 -0.35 39.46 -47.71
CA PRO A 19 -0.15 38.33 -46.81
C PRO A 19 -1.47 37.89 -46.21
N ASP A 20 -1.76 36.59 -46.23
CA ASP A 20 -2.95 36.01 -45.61
C ASP A 20 -2.86 36.13 -44.06
N VAL A 21 -3.24 37.33 -43.59
CA VAL A 21 -3.21 37.66 -42.16
C VAL A 21 -4.14 36.74 -41.35
N ALA A 22 -5.26 36.32 -41.93
CA ALA A 22 -6.22 35.44 -41.24
C ALA A 22 -5.66 34.01 -41.07
N GLY A 23 -4.99 33.50 -42.12
CA GLY A 23 -4.30 32.18 -42.03
C GLY A 23 -3.17 32.22 -41.03
N LEU A 24 -2.34 33.25 -40.98
CA LEU A 24 -1.25 33.41 -40.00
C LEU A 24 -1.78 33.56 -38.58
N GLN A 25 -2.91 34.23 -38.37
CA GLN A 25 -3.55 34.31 -37.04
C GLN A 25 -4.07 32.94 -36.57
N ALA A 26 -4.71 32.18 -37.46
CA ALA A 26 -5.20 30.83 -37.15
C ALA A 26 -4.05 29.85 -36.82
N GLU A 27 -2.95 29.92 -37.59
CA GLU A 27 -1.75 29.12 -37.32
C GLU A 27 -1.12 29.50 -35.97
N ASN A 28 -1.00 30.80 -35.68
CA ASN A 28 -0.47 31.28 -34.39
C ASN A 28 -1.32 30.78 -33.22
N ALA A 29 -2.66 30.85 -33.31
CA ALA A 29 -3.57 30.34 -32.29
C ALA A 29 -3.38 28.83 -32.12
N SER A 30 -3.24 28.05 -33.20
CA SER A 30 -2.98 26.62 -33.17
C SER A 30 -1.64 26.29 -32.51
N LEU A 31 -0.59 27.03 -32.85
CA LEU A 31 0.76 26.85 -32.26
C LEU A 31 0.75 27.21 -30.77
N GLN A 32 0.05 28.26 -30.37
CA GLN A 32 -0.11 28.62 -28.96
C GLN A 32 -0.84 27.53 -28.19
N ASP A 33 -1.92 26.96 -28.71
CA ASP A 33 -2.63 25.83 -28.07
C ASP A 33 -1.76 24.59 -27.94
N ARG A 34 -1.00 24.23 -28.98
CA ARG A 34 -0.04 23.15 -28.94
C ARG A 34 1.06 23.40 -27.90
N LEU A 35 1.60 24.61 -27.84
CA LEU A 35 2.62 25.01 -26.88
C LEU A 35 2.10 24.88 -25.46
N LEU A 36 0.90 25.37 -25.16
CA LEU A 36 0.30 25.26 -23.84
C LEU A 36 0.08 23.80 -23.42
N ARG A 37 -0.42 22.96 -24.33
CA ARG A 37 -0.54 21.50 -24.06
C ARG A 37 0.82 20.86 -23.79
N THR A 38 1.83 21.16 -24.63
CA THR A 38 3.17 20.60 -24.43
C THR A 38 3.79 21.03 -23.12
N LEU A 39 3.59 22.29 -22.70
CA LEU A 39 4.05 22.78 -21.40
C LEU A 39 3.33 22.08 -20.24
N ALA A 40 2.01 21.87 -20.34
CA ALA A 40 1.25 21.15 -19.35
C ALA A 40 1.70 19.68 -19.24
N ASP A 41 1.94 19.02 -20.37
CA ASP A 41 2.44 17.64 -20.42
C ASP A 41 3.85 17.56 -19.84
N ALA A 42 4.74 18.48 -20.19
CA ALA A 42 6.09 18.54 -19.64
C ALA A 42 6.08 18.71 -18.11
N GLU A 43 5.22 19.60 -17.58
CA GLU A 43 5.08 19.78 -16.13
C GLU A 43 4.53 18.52 -15.45
N ASN A 44 3.56 17.82 -16.05
CA ASN A 44 3.03 16.58 -15.53
C ASN A 44 4.10 15.48 -15.51
N VAL A 45 4.91 15.37 -16.56
CA VAL A 45 6.04 14.42 -16.62
C VAL A 45 7.08 14.77 -15.55
N ARG A 46 7.43 16.04 -15.40
CA ARG A 46 8.38 16.51 -14.38
C ARG A 46 7.91 16.13 -12.98
N ARG A 47 6.66 16.45 -12.63
CA ARG A 47 6.09 16.10 -11.30
C ARG A 47 6.06 14.59 -11.06
N ARG A 48 5.76 13.81 -12.10
CA ARG A 48 5.79 12.33 -11.98
C ARG A 48 7.20 11.82 -11.77
N ALA A 49 8.17 12.35 -12.50
CA ALA A 49 9.58 11.97 -12.34
C ALA A 49 10.13 12.33 -10.97
N GLU A 50 9.78 13.50 -10.43
CA GLU A 50 10.18 13.92 -9.08
C GLU A 50 9.62 12.98 -8.00
N ARG A 51 8.33 12.59 -8.10
CA ARG A 51 7.72 11.61 -7.18
C ARG A 51 8.40 10.24 -7.31
N ALA A 52 8.59 9.75 -8.52
CA ALA A 52 9.27 8.47 -8.75
C ALA A 52 10.71 8.46 -8.21
N ALA A 53 11.44 9.57 -8.35
CA ALA A 53 12.78 9.70 -7.79
C ALA A 53 12.76 9.71 -6.25
N GLN A 54 11.78 10.35 -5.64
CA GLN A 54 11.61 10.34 -4.19
C GLN A 54 11.25 8.95 -3.67
N ASP A 55 10.32 8.27 -4.33
CA ASP A 55 9.92 6.90 -4.00
C ASP A 55 11.11 5.93 -4.13
N ALA A 56 11.87 6.05 -5.23
CA ALA A 56 13.08 5.25 -5.43
C ALA A 56 14.10 5.43 -4.29
N ARG A 57 14.28 6.65 -3.78
CA ARG A 57 15.17 6.92 -2.64
C ARG A 57 14.63 6.32 -1.34
N ASN A 58 13.34 6.50 -1.07
CA ASN A 58 12.69 6.02 0.16
C ASN A 58 12.70 4.50 0.27
N TYR A 59 12.57 3.81 -0.87
CA TYR A 59 12.45 2.34 -0.90
C TYR A 59 13.69 1.62 -1.44
N ALA A 60 14.77 2.35 -1.74
CA ALA A 60 16.01 1.74 -2.24
C ALA A 60 16.59 0.64 -1.33
N VAL A 61 16.32 0.76 -0.01
CA VAL A 61 16.83 -0.19 0.99
C VAL A 61 15.81 -1.25 1.39
N ALA A 62 14.63 -1.29 0.77
CA ALA A 62 13.54 -2.18 1.19
C ALA A 62 13.92 -3.67 1.12
N ASP A 63 14.61 -4.09 0.06
CA ASP A 63 15.00 -5.48 -0.10
C ASP A 63 16.10 -5.86 0.91
N LEU A 64 17.11 -4.99 1.09
CA LEU A 64 18.12 -5.18 2.13
C LEU A 64 17.50 -5.24 3.52
N ALA A 65 16.55 -4.34 3.82
CA ALA A 65 15.86 -4.34 5.10
C ALA A 65 15.10 -5.66 5.34
N ARG A 66 14.47 -6.22 4.31
CA ARG A 66 13.77 -7.51 4.40
C ARG A 66 14.72 -8.65 4.75
N GLU A 67 15.90 -8.70 4.14
CA GLU A 67 16.92 -9.70 4.46
C GLU A 67 17.46 -9.53 5.89
N LEU A 68 17.69 -8.28 6.32
CA LEU A 68 18.13 -8.00 7.69
C LEU A 68 17.07 -8.39 8.75
N LEU A 69 15.78 -8.28 8.43
CA LEU A 69 14.72 -8.75 9.34
C LEU A 69 14.80 -10.25 9.59
N THR A 70 15.21 -11.05 8.62
CA THR A 70 15.48 -12.48 8.81
C THR A 70 16.60 -12.72 9.84
N VAL A 71 17.61 -11.85 9.86
CA VAL A 71 18.67 -11.92 10.87
C VAL A 71 18.12 -11.57 12.26
N VAL A 72 17.26 -10.54 12.36
CA VAL A 72 16.59 -10.16 13.61
C VAL A 72 15.76 -11.33 14.16
N ASP A 73 14.98 -12.01 13.31
CA ASP A 73 14.16 -13.15 13.71
C ASP A 73 15.03 -14.33 14.22
N ASN A 74 16.16 -14.57 13.56
CA ASN A 74 17.11 -15.60 14.02
C ASN A 74 17.74 -15.24 15.36
N LEU A 75 18.06 -13.95 15.61
CA LEU A 75 18.54 -13.49 16.91
C LEU A 75 17.49 -13.68 17.99
N ARG A 76 16.22 -13.34 17.74
CA ARG A 76 15.12 -13.58 18.69
C ARG A 76 14.93 -15.04 19.01
N ARG A 77 14.93 -15.90 18.00
CA ARG A 77 14.82 -17.35 18.19
C ARG A 77 15.99 -17.90 18.99
N ALA A 78 17.21 -17.35 18.79
CA ALA A 78 18.37 -17.75 19.57
C ALA A 78 18.25 -17.31 21.04
N ILE A 79 17.70 -16.13 21.30
CA ILE A 79 17.40 -15.63 22.66
C ILE A 79 16.40 -16.56 23.34
N GLU A 80 15.26 -16.83 22.72
CA GLU A 80 14.21 -17.71 23.24
C GLU A 80 14.76 -19.11 23.55
N ALA A 81 15.50 -19.70 22.62
CA ALA A 81 16.11 -21.02 22.82
C ALA A 81 17.19 -21.05 23.92
N ALA A 82 17.86 -19.92 24.18
CA ALA A 82 18.82 -19.81 25.28
C ALA A 82 18.11 -19.60 26.61
N GLU A 83 17.00 -18.90 26.67
CA GLU A 83 16.16 -18.74 27.87
C GLU A 83 15.50 -20.03 28.29
N ASP A 84 14.94 -20.80 27.34
CA ASP A 84 14.34 -22.10 27.61
C ASP A 84 15.33 -23.13 28.19
N ARG A 85 16.62 -23.00 27.82
CA ARG A 85 17.70 -23.88 28.30
C ARG A 85 18.41 -23.37 29.55
N ALA A 86 18.14 -22.16 29.99
CA ALA A 86 18.81 -21.51 31.11
C ALA A 86 18.25 -21.99 32.47
N GLY A 87 18.32 -23.25 32.73
CA GLY A 87 18.40 -23.75 34.09
C GLY A 87 19.78 -23.37 34.65
N ASP A 88 19.81 -22.36 35.53
CA ASP A 88 20.87 -22.08 36.54
C ASP A 88 22.30 -21.70 36.07
N ALA A 89 22.60 -21.34 34.84
CA ALA A 89 23.96 -20.91 34.49
C ALA A 89 24.04 -19.38 34.29
N ALA A 90 24.55 -18.66 35.27
CA ALA A 90 24.84 -17.21 35.24
C ALA A 90 25.63 -16.74 33.99
N GLY A 91 26.38 -17.66 33.36
CA GLY A 91 27.10 -17.39 32.11
C GLY A 91 26.19 -17.18 30.90
N ASN A 92 25.03 -17.83 30.84
CA ASN A 92 24.10 -17.69 29.72
C ASN A 92 23.34 -16.34 29.76
N ALA A 93 23.06 -15.81 30.95
CA ALA A 93 22.34 -14.57 31.12
C ALA A 93 23.12 -13.36 30.52
N SER A 94 24.43 -13.32 30.72
CA SER A 94 25.31 -12.28 30.14
C SER A 94 25.37 -12.36 28.60
N LEU A 95 25.43 -13.57 28.06
CA LEU A 95 25.41 -13.79 26.60
C LEU A 95 24.07 -13.37 25.98
N VAL A 96 22.96 -13.76 26.59
CA VAL A 96 21.61 -13.38 26.16
C VAL A 96 21.44 -11.87 26.16
N GLU A 97 21.89 -11.19 27.23
CA GLU A 97 21.84 -9.71 27.30
C GLU A 97 22.69 -9.06 26.20
N GLY A 98 23.87 -9.63 25.91
CA GLY A 98 24.70 -9.17 24.78
C GLY A 98 23.98 -9.30 23.43
N ILE A 99 23.31 -10.42 23.17
CA ILE A 99 22.56 -10.65 21.92
C ILE A 99 21.36 -9.68 21.83
N ARG A 100 20.64 -9.46 22.93
CA ARG A 100 19.56 -8.48 23.00
C ARG A 100 20.04 -7.04 22.72
N ALA A 101 21.23 -6.70 23.19
CA ALA A 101 21.82 -5.38 22.91
C ALA A 101 22.11 -5.22 21.38
N ILE A 102 22.58 -6.28 20.73
CA ILE A 102 22.81 -6.30 19.28
C ILE A 102 21.48 -6.15 18.53
N GLU A 103 20.45 -6.91 18.90
CA GLU A 103 19.12 -6.80 18.31
C GLU A 103 18.56 -5.38 18.42
N ARG A 104 18.59 -4.78 19.63
CA ARG A 104 18.14 -3.40 19.84
C ARG A 104 18.91 -2.39 18.98
N SER A 105 20.22 -2.55 18.87
CA SER A 105 21.05 -1.69 18.03
C SER A 105 20.70 -1.79 16.55
N LEU A 106 20.48 -3.01 16.06
CA LEU A 106 20.07 -3.28 14.68
C LEU A 106 18.68 -2.69 14.39
N MET A 107 17.71 -2.88 15.30
CA MET A 107 16.38 -2.27 15.16
C MET A 107 16.43 -0.74 15.16
N THR A 108 17.21 -0.13 16.04
CA THR A 108 17.42 1.33 16.07
C THR A 108 18.03 1.85 14.76
N MET A 109 18.94 1.08 14.16
CA MET A 109 19.48 1.41 12.86
C MET A 109 18.40 1.34 11.76
N LEU A 110 17.61 0.27 11.71
CA LEU A 110 16.53 0.10 10.74
C LEU A 110 15.46 1.19 10.85
N GLU A 111 15.14 1.62 12.07
CA GLU A 111 14.19 2.72 12.33
C GLU A 111 14.64 4.05 11.70
N ARG A 112 15.95 4.34 11.65
CA ARG A 112 16.50 5.53 10.97
C ARG A 112 16.24 5.50 9.45
N PHE A 113 16.09 4.32 8.87
CA PHE A 113 15.72 4.13 7.47
C PHE A 113 14.20 4.03 7.26
N GLY A 114 13.41 4.32 8.31
CA GLY A 114 11.95 4.34 8.24
C GLY A 114 11.30 2.97 8.39
N VAL A 115 12.05 1.94 8.78
CA VAL A 115 11.49 0.63 9.10
C VAL A 115 10.83 0.68 10.48
N ARG A 116 9.58 0.23 10.58
CA ARG A 116 8.81 0.21 11.83
C ARG A 116 8.13 -1.13 12.01
N ARG A 117 8.10 -1.60 13.26
CA ARG A 117 7.37 -2.80 13.63
C ARG A 117 5.86 -2.53 13.64
N LEU A 118 5.08 -3.52 13.21
CA LEU A 118 3.63 -3.51 13.32
C LEU A 118 3.21 -3.97 14.72
N GLU A 119 2.38 -3.18 15.37
CA GLU A 119 1.76 -3.58 16.63
C GLU A 119 0.51 -4.40 16.31
N ALA A 120 0.68 -5.72 16.24
CA ALA A 120 -0.40 -6.62 15.85
C ALA A 120 -1.09 -7.28 17.04
N ARG A 121 -0.38 -7.57 18.16
CA ARG A 121 -0.93 -8.29 19.30
C ARG A 121 -2.12 -7.54 19.94
N GLY A 122 -3.25 -8.22 20.04
CA GLY A 122 -4.49 -7.64 20.60
C GLY A 122 -5.25 -6.71 19.65
N ALA A 123 -4.70 -6.41 18.46
CA ALA A 123 -5.38 -5.60 17.45
C ALA A 123 -6.41 -6.45 16.67
N PRO A 124 -7.41 -5.82 16.03
CA PRO A 124 -8.24 -6.50 15.03
C PRO A 124 -7.38 -7.03 13.88
N PHE A 125 -7.74 -8.20 13.36
CA PHE A 125 -7.06 -8.77 12.21
C PHE A 125 -7.29 -7.90 10.97
N ASP A 126 -6.23 -7.51 10.31
CA ASP A 126 -6.22 -6.74 9.05
C ASP A 126 -5.50 -7.54 7.97
N PRO A 127 -6.20 -8.07 6.95
CA PRO A 127 -5.59 -8.85 5.87
C PRO A 127 -4.52 -8.11 5.07
N THR A 128 -4.49 -6.77 5.11
CA THR A 128 -3.48 -5.97 4.41
C THR A 128 -2.15 -5.89 5.14
N ARG A 129 -2.13 -6.25 6.44
CA ARG A 129 -0.98 -6.13 7.34
C ARG A 129 -0.61 -7.43 8.05
N HIS A 130 -1.58 -8.33 8.20
CA HIS A 130 -1.46 -9.56 8.96
C HIS A 130 -1.71 -10.78 8.08
N GLU A 131 -0.96 -11.84 8.34
CA GLU A 131 -1.15 -13.16 7.77
C GLU A 131 -1.59 -14.13 8.89
N ALA A 132 -2.84 -14.58 8.85
CA ALA A 132 -3.36 -15.52 9.83
C ALA A 132 -2.83 -16.91 9.53
N MET A 133 -2.07 -17.49 10.48
CA MET A 133 -1.50 -18.82 10.37
C MET A 133 -2.34 -19.89 11.08
N ILE A 134 -2.93 -19.52 12.21
CA ILE A 134 -3.67 -20.43 13.09
C ILE A 134 -4.90 -19.69 13.62
N GLU A 135 -6.02 -20.40 13.67
CA GLU A 135 -7.20 -19.97 14.40
C GLU A 135 -7.25 -20.63 15.77
N VAL A 136 -7.48 -19.85 16.81
CA VAL A 136 -7.54 -20.29 18.22
C VAL A 136 -8.92 -19.98 18.79
N ASP A 137 -9.45 -20.86 19.60
CA ASP A 137 -10.65 -20.57 20.38
C ASP A 137 -10.23 -19.86 21.67
N ASP A 138 -10.48 -18.55 21.74
CA ASP A 138 -10.24 -17.73 22.92
C ASP A 138 -11.54 -16.99 23.27
N PRO A 139 -12.29 -17.44 24.27
CA PRO A 139 -13.58 -16.84 24.64
C PRO A 139 -13.44 -15.46 25.31
N GLU A 140 -12.24 -15.11 25.79
CA GLU A 140 -12.01 -13.82 26.48
C GLU A 140 -11.74 -12.68 25.49
N ARG A 141 -11.47 -12.99 24.21
CA ARG A 141 -11.15 -12.00 23.17
C ARG A 141 -12.25 -11.88 22.14
N ALA A 142 -12.30 -10.71 21.53
CA ALA A 142 -13.25 -10.47 20.44
C ALA A 142 -12.94 -11.39 19.24
N PRO A 143 -13.96 -11.95 18.57
CA PRO A 143 -13.77 -12.73 17.36
C PRO A 143 -13.01 -11.95 16.29
N GLY A 144 -12.04 -12.58 15.63
CA GLY A 144 -11.22 -11.94 14.58
C GLY A 144 -10.15 -11.00 15.13
N SER A 145 -9.78 -11.11 16.42
CA SER A 145 -8.63 -10.38 16.98
C SER A 145 -7.36 -11.22 16.95
N VAL A 146 -6.22 -10.54 16.89
CA VAL A 146 -4.90 -11.17 16.96
C VAL A 146 -4.63 -11.62 18.41
N VAL A 147 -4.41 -12.90 18.60
CA VAL A 147 -4.10 -13.50 19.92
C VAL A 147 -2.61 -13.38 20.20
N ASP A 148 -1.80 -13.87 19.27
CA ASP A 148 -0.35 -13.88 19.40
C ASP A 148 0.33 -13.59 18.05
N VAL A 149 1.59 -13.17 18.11
CA VAL A 149 2.43 -12.85 16.96
C VAL A 149 3.54 -13.90 16.90
N MET A 150 3.47 -14.75 15.89
CA MET A 150 4.48 -15.80 15.63
C MET A 150 5.70 -15.23 14.90
N GLU A 151 5.49 -14.25 14.05
CA GLU A 151 6.54 -13.55 13.33
C GLU A 151 6.15 -12.07 13.17
N GLU A 152 7.04 -11.18 13.61
CA GLU A 152 6.77 -9.76 13.61
C GLU A 152 6.65 -9.18 12.19
N GLY A 153 5.62 -8.36 11.97
CA GLY A 153 5.45 -7.59 10.74
C GLY A 153 6.18 -6.26 10.77
N TYR A 154 6.56 -5.78 9.59
CA TYR A 154 7.28 -4.50 9.45
C TYR A 154 6.82 -3.70 8.25
N THR A 155 6.86 -2.39 8.40
CA THR A 155 6.67 -1.41 7.31
C THR A 155 7.96 -0.63 7.09
N ILE A 156 8.14 -0.09 5.88
CA ILE A 156 9.11 0.96 5.59
C ILE A 156 8.36 2.19 5.12
N HIS A 157 8.46 3.28 5.89
CA HIS A 157 7.60 4.45 5.73
C HIS A 157 6.11 4.04 5.75
N ASP A 158 5.41 4.17 4.63
CA ASP A 158 3.99 3.82 4.43
C ASP A 158 3.75 2.47 3.72
N ARG A 159 4.84 1.79 3.29
CA ARG A 159 4.76 0.54 2.53
C ARG A 159 5.02 -0.68 3.42
N LEU A 160 4.22 -1.72 3.24
CA LEU A 160 4.45 -3.01 3.91
C LEU A 160 5.73 -3.67 3.38
N LEU A 161 6.66 -4.02 4.29
CA LEU A 161 7.83 -4.85 4.01
C LEU A 161 7.51 -6.33 4.13
N ARG A 162 6.85 -6.69 5.25
CA ARG A 162 6.46 -8.05 5.58
C ARG A 162 5.23 -8.03 6.49
N PRO A 163 4.18 -8.82 6.22
CA PRO A 163 3.04 -8.95 7.13
C PRO A 163 3.47 -9.59 8.45
N ALA A 164 2.75 -9.28 9.52
CA ALA A 164 2.87 -10.02 10.77
C ALA A 164 2.16 -11.36 10.64
N ARG A 165 2.87 -12.47 10.95
CA ARG A 165 2.26 -13.79 11.00
C ARG A 165 1.69 -14.03 12.38
N VAL A 166 0.38 -14.22 12.43
CA VAL A 166 -0.37 -14.16 13.69
C VAL A 166 -1.29 -15.36 13.88
N SER A 167 -1.60 -15.66 15.13
CA SER A 167 -2.76 -16.45 15.48
C SER A 167 -3.94 -15.51 15.74
N VAL A 168 -5.13 -15.92 15.28
CA VAL A 168 -6.35 -15.11 15.41
C VAL A 168 -7.44 -15.87 16.15
N THR A 169 -8.30 -15.14 16.85
CA THR A 169 -9.50 -15.76 17.41
C THR A 169 -10.42 -16.19 16.29
N ARG A 170 -10.98 -17.41 16.41
CA ARG A 170 -11.95 -17.92 15.44
C ARG A 170 -13.11 -16.93 15.31
N SER A 171 -13.40 -16.52 14.06
CA SER A 171 -14.60 -15.76 13.76
C SER A 171 -15.79 -16.69 13.93
N ARG A 172 -16.48 -16.58 15.07
CA ARG A 172 -17.75 -17.30 15.26
C ARG A 172 -18.74 -16.68 14.28
N PRO A 173 -19.28 -17.42 13.30
CA PRO A 173 -20.38 -16.89 12.52
C PRO A 173 -21.45 -16.48 13.54
N ALA A 174 -21.99 -15.27 13.42
CA ALA A 174 -23.10 -14.83 14.24
C ALA A 174 -24.18 -15.91 14.12
N THR A 175 -24.35 -16.67 15.18
CA THR A 175 -25.47 -17.61 15.29
C THR A 175 -26.68 -16.70 15.19
N VAL A 176 -27.37 -16.78 14.07
CA VAL A 176 -28.69 -16.17 13.90
C VAL A 176 -29.48 -16.70 15.08
N ALA A 177 -29.75 -15.83 16.03
CA ALA A 177 -30.61 -16.16 17.13
C ALA A 177 -31.89 -16.68 16.50
N ALA A 178 -32.14 -17.98 16.66
CA ALA A 178 -33.37 -18.60 16.25
C ALA A 178 -34.47 -17.97 17.13
N GLU A 179 -35.04 -16.90 16.62
CA GLU A 179 -36.29 -16.40 17.13
C GLU A 179 -37.37 -17.46 16.91
N GLY A 180 -37.99 -17.82 17.98
CA GLY A 180 -39.38 -18.26 17.96
C GLY A 180 -39.60 -19.76 17.88
N SER A 181 -39.33 -20.44 18.97
CA SER A 181 -40.25 -21.55 19.32
C SER A 181 -41.55 -20.91 19.88
N ALA A 182 -42.39 -20.42 18.98
CA ALA A 182 -43.79 -20.24 19.31
C ALA A 182 -44.44 -21.60 19.29
N SER A 183 -44.67 -22.16 20.44
CA SER A 183 -45.62 -23.23 20.67
C SER A 183 -47.02 -22.81 20.20
N PRO A 184 -47.71 -23.55 19.35
CA PRO A 184 -49.14 -23.37 19.22
C PRO A 184 -49.80 -24.07 20.39
N GLU A 185 -50.38 -23.26 21.25
CA GLU A 185 -51.31 -23.70 22.28
C GLU A 185 -52.40 -24.54 21.68
N ASP A 186 -52.59 -25.68 22.35
CA ASP A 186 -53.76 -26.47 22.47
C ASP A 186 -55.03 -25.63 22.51
N ARG A 187 -55.91 -25.80 21.56
CA ARG A 187 -57.31 -25.39 21.64
C ARG A 187 -58.23 -26.53 21.34
N GLY A 188 -58.78 -26.96 22.37
CA GLY A 188 -60.21 -27.06 22.36
C GLY A 188 -60.78 -28.42 22.34
N SER A 189 -60.93 -28.88 23.52
CA SER A 189 -62.00 -29.73 23.98
C SER A 189 -63.35 -29.34 23.37
N GLY A 190 -63.97 -30.28 22.72
CA GLY A 190 -65.38 -30.27 22.41
C GLY A 190 -65.97 -31.64 22.74
N PRO A 191 -66.96 -31.74 23.61
CA PRO A 191 -67.57 -33.02 23.93
C PRO A 191 -68.61 -33.37 22.90
N ASN A 192 -68.56 -34.55 22.40
CA ASN A 192 -69.75 -35.10 21.69
C ASN A 192 -70.36 -36.23 22.48
N ARG A 193 -71.65 -36.01 22.72
CA ARG A 193 -72.62 -36.94 23.26
C ARG A 193 -73.14 -37.80 22.13
N GLY A 194 -73.54 -38.96 22.47
CA GLY A 194 -74.74 -39.57 21.90
C GLY A 194 -74.54 -40.89 21.25
N GLU A 195 -75.14 -41.84 21.95
CA GLU A 195 -75.76 -43.09 21.60
C GLU A 195 -74.88 -44.24 21.18
#